data_cba78586944214afd3f79590889a8406
#
_entry.id   cba78586944214afd3f79590889a8406
#
_cell.length_a   1.000
_cell.length_b   1.000
_cell.length_c   1.000
_cell.angle_alpha   90.00
_cell.angle_beta   90.00
_cell.angle_gamma   90.00
#
_symmetry.space_group_name_H-M   'P 1'
#
loop_
_entity.id
_entity.type
_entity.pdbx_description
1 polymer ?
#
loop_
_entity_poly.entity_id
_entity_poly.type
_entity_poly.pdbx_seq_one_letter_code
_entity_poly.pdbx_strand_id
1 'polypeptide(L)'
;TILITNSDNGKGYTRRIFQEIKKALRIKRHEHFWDAYHVNEELKRFLKPYPSTLLNLAFKAIQNHNRGQLQTVLDTVESLIDSQESLDNFYNFRKKLLRNFCDTRSPKLRGLSSRGIGVMESQHRKVTYRMKHRGMYWSIEGACTMSRMILIERIDKLYELFFGAWRQEYEEFRVTGLGAGFRINHRPHGAVIRKRGHK
;
A
#
# COMPACT_ATOMS: atom_id res chain seq x y z
N THR A 1 21.02 -1.24 10.52
CA THR A 1 20.00 -1.09 9.46
C THR A 1 18.62 -1.15 10.07
N ILE A 2 17.71 -0.26 9.64
CA ILE A 2 16.31 -0.18 10.06
C ILE A 2 15.46 -0.35 8.80
N LEU A 3 14.45 -1.19 8.83
CA LEU A 3 13.43 -1.25 7.81
C LEU A 3 12.32 -0.24 8.17
N ILE A 4 12.08 0.71 7.29
CA ILE A 4 10.97 1.65 7.43
C ILE A 4 9.95 1.32 6.34
N THR A 5 8.69 1.14 6.75
CA THR A 5 7.59 0.86 5.83
C THR A 5 6.44 1.83 6.08
N ASN A 6 5.75 2.23 5.02
CA ASN A 6 4.57 3.07 5.05
C ASN A 6 3.48 2.44 4.17
N SER A 7 2.23 2.39 4.64
CA SER A 7 1.11 1.88 3.87
C SER A 7 -0.22 2.46 4.34
N ASP A 8 -1.27 2.30 3.53
CA ASP A 8 -2.66 2.62 3.87
C ASP A 8 -3.32 1.57 4.79
N ASN A 9 -2.57 0.53 5.22
CA ASN A 9 -3.09 -0.63 5.94
C ASN A 9 -4.25 -1.35 5.22
N GLY A 10 -4.26 -1.28 3.88
CA GLY A 10 -5.18 -2.03 3.03
C GLY A 10 -4.90 -3.54 3.01
N LYS A 11 -5.77 -4.29 2.33
CA LYS A 11 -5.57 -5.73 2.13
C LYS A 11 -4.26 -5.96 1.37
N GLY A 12 -3.37 -6.79 1.92
CA GLY A 12 -2.06 -7.08 1.33
C GLY A 12 -0.91 -6.16 1.77
N TYR A 13 -1.19 -5.05 2.48
CA TYR A 13 -0.17 -4.09 2.93
C TYR A 13 -0.25 -3.84 4.44
N THR A 14 -0.52 -4.91 5.20
CA THR A 14 -0.60 -4.86 6.65
C THR A 14 0.78 -4.93 7.30
N ARG A 15 0.89 -4.42 8.53
CA ARG A 15 2.10 -4.55 9.35
C ARG A 15 2.67 -5.97 9.40
N ARG A 16 1.79 -7.00 9.41
CA ARG A 16 2.19 -8.41 9.43
C ARG A 16 3.04 -8.79 8.21
N ILE A 17 2.63 -8.38 7.01
CA ILE A 17 3.36 -8.67 5.77
C ILE A 17 4.75 -8.03 5.81
N PHE A 18 4.84 -6.78 6.26
CA PHE A 18 6.14 -6.12 6.40
C PHE A 18 7.02 -6.75 7.48
N GLN A 19 6.45 -7.39 8.49
CA GLN A 19 7.23 -8.19 9.44
C GLN A 19 7.81 -9.44 8.79
N GLU A 20 7.11 -10.11 7.86
CA GLU A 20 7.67 -11.22 7.10
C GLU A 20 8.84 -10.75 6.19
N ILE A 21 8.70 -9.59 5.54
CA ILE A 21 9.78 -8.97 4.77
C ILE A 21 10.98 -8.68 5.68
N LYS A 22 10.76 -8.13 6.87
CA LYS A 22 11.82 -7.91 7.88
C LYS A 22 12.59 -9.20 8.19
N LYS A 23 11.84 -10.31 8.41
CA LYS A 23 12.44 -11.62 8.69
C LYS A 23 13.27 -12.12 7.51
N ALA A 24 12.69 -12.08 6.29
CA ALA A 24 13.37 -12.50 5.08
C ALA A 24 14.68 -11.72 4.82
N LEU A 25 14.67 -10.43 5.10
CA LEU A 25 15.84 -9.55 4.96
C LEU A 25 16.79 -9.59 6.18
N ARG A 26 16.48 -10.37 7.22
CA ARG A 26 17.24 -10.47 8.48
C ARG A 26 17.52 -9.12 9.15
N ILE A 27 16.57 -8.18 9.05
CA ILE A 27 16.71 -6.83 9.63
C ILE A 27 16.25 -6.84 11.08
N LYS A 28 17.08 -6.28 11.99
CA LYS A 28 16.80 -6.29 13.44
C LYS A 28 15.65 -5.37 13.83
N ARG A 29 15.58 -4.15 13.28
CA ARG A 29 14.58 -3.14 13.63
C ARG A 29 13.65 -2.85 12.46
N HIS A 30 12.32 -2.83 12.72
CA HIS A 30 11.29 -2.48 11.76
C HIS A 30 10.36 -1.43 12.36
N GLU A 31 10.16 -0.34 11.64
CA GLU A 31 9.20 0.72 11.96
C GLU A 31 8.16 0.78 10.85
N HIS A 32 6.92 0.48 11.21
CA HIS A 32 5.78 0.57 10.29
C HIS A 32 5.00 1.84 10.59
N PHE A 33 4.61 2.56 9.53
CA PHE A 33 3.79 3.75 9.60
C PHE A 33 2.51 3.54 8.80
N TRP A 34 1.40 3.97 9.40
CA TRP A 34 0.18 4.16 8.65
C TRP A 34 0.25 5.50 7.95
N ASP A 35 -0.01 5.52 6.64
CA ASP A 35 0.09 6.72 5.84
C ASP A 35 -0.83 7.83 6.38
N ALA A 36 -0.22 8.97 6.73
CA ALA A 36 -0.91 10.08 7.38
C ALA A 36 -2.00 10.70 6.50
N TYR A 37 -1.80 10.70 5.18
CA TYR A 37 -2.82 11.20 4.25
C TYR A 37 -4.08 10.34 4.34
N HIS A 38 -3.94 9.02 4.28
CA HIS A 38 -5.08 8.09 4.36
C HIS A 38 -5.77 8.13 5.72
N VAL A 39 -5.01 8.26 6.82
CA VAL A 39 -5.59 8.46 8.16
C VAL A 39 -6.43 9.73 8.21
N ASN A 40 -5.90 10.84 7.69
CA ASN A 40 -6.59 12.12 7.67
C ASN A 40 -7.84 12.09 6.79
N GLU A 41 -7.79 11.43 5.62
CA GLU A 41 -8.95 11.27 4.75
C GLU A 41 -10.04 10.40 5.38
N GLU A 42 -9.67 9.32 6.07
CA GLU A 42 -10.64 8.51 6.81
C GLU A 42 -11.28 9.32 7.97
N LEU A 43 -10.49 10.08 8.73
CA LEU A 43 -11.03 10.98 9.77
C LEU A 43 -12.00 12.00 9.18
N LYS A 44 -11.63 12.68 8.11
CA LYS A 44 -12.53 13.63 7.43
C LYS A 44 -13.81 12.96 6.97
N ARG A 45 -13.73 11.79 6.33
CA ARG A 45 -14.89 11.08 5.82
C ARG A 45 -15.92 10.78 6.91
N PHE A 46 -15.47 10.35 8.09
CA PHE A 46 -16.36 9.97 9.18
C PHE A 46 -16.75 11.12 10.11
N LEU A 47 -15.92 12.14 10.27
CA LEU A 47 -16.15 13.23 11.23
C LEU A 47 -16.65 14.52 10.59
N LYS A 48 -16.52 14.70 9.27
CA LYS A 48 -16.95 15.93 8.57
C LYS A 48 -18.47 16.27 8.75
N PRO A 49 -19.39 15.28 8.85
CA PRO A 49 -20.81 15.57 9.07
C PRO A 49 -21.10 16.19 10.45
N TYR A 50 -20.18 16.10 11.40
CA TYR A 50 -20.33 16.53 12.80
C TYR A 50 -19.60 17.85 13.04
N PRO A 51 -19.76 18.49 14.22
CA PRO A 51 -19.08 19.75 14.53
C PRO A 51 -17.57 19.72 14.25
N SER A 52 -17.08 20.74 13.55
CA SER A 52 -15.67 20.81 13.11
C SER A 52 -14.66 20.77 14.25
N THR A 53 -15.09 21.13 15.47
CA THR A 53 -14.31 21.02 16.71
C THR A 53 -13.88 19.57 16.97
N LEU A 54 -14.76 18.58 16.73
CA LEU A 54 -14.46 17.16 16.92
C LEU A 54 -13.39 16.67 15.95
N LEU A 55 -13.48 17.07 14.69
CA LEU A 55 -12.45 16.74 13.68
C LEU A 55 -11.09 17.35 14.07
N ASN A 56 -11.08 18.61 14.51
CA ASN A 56 -9.84 19.29 14.93
C ASN A 56 -9.23 18.64 16.18
N LEU A 57 -10.05 18.22 17.14
CA LEU A 57 -9.60 17.48 18.31
C LEU A 57 -9.05 16.10 17.94
N ALA A 58 -9.67 15.40 16.98
CA ALA A 58 -9.16 14.14 16.46
C ALA A 58 -7.78 14.30 15.80
N PHE A 59 -7.59 15.33 14.97
CA PHE A 59 -6.27 15.63 14.38
C PHE A 59 -5.21 15.92 15.44
N LYS A 60 -5.53 16.74 16.45
CA LYS A 60 -4.63 17.01 17.58
C LYS A 60 -4.29 15.75 18.37
N ALA A 61 -5.27 14.87 18.59
CA ALA A 61 -5.06 13.60 19.28
C ALA A 61 -4.11 12.67 18.49
N ILE A 62 -4.25 12.58 17.16
CA ILE A 62 -3.33 11.83 16.30
C ILE A 62 -1.93 12.46 16.34
N GLN A 63 -1.83 13.78 16.16
CA GLN A 63 -0.56 14.51 16.13
C GLN A 63 0.23 14.35 17.43
N ASN A 64 -0.45 14.44 18.58
CA ASN A 64 0.13 14.26 19.90
C ASN A 64 0.25 12.79 20.32
N HIS A 65 -0.22 11.88 19.48
CA HIS A 65 -0.31 10.45 19.78
C HIS A 65 -1.05 10.15 21.10
N ASN A 66 -2.11 10.90 21.36
CA ASN A 66 -2.94 10.76 22.55
C ASN A 66 -4.17 9.90 22.25
N ARG A 67 -4.06 8.61 22.60
CA ARG A 67 -5.11 7.61 22.37
C ARG A 67 -6.38 7.91 23.18
N GLY A 68 -6.22 8.34 24.44
CA GLY A 68 -7.37 8.65 25.30
C GLY A 68 -8.22 9.79 24.75
N GLN A 69 -7.59 10.89 24.35
CA GLN A 69 -8.28 12.00 23.72
C GLN A 69 -8.97 11.59 22.41
N LEU A 70 -8.32 10.75 21.59
CA LEU A 70 -8.94 10.23 20.38
C LEU A 70 -10.17 9.38 20.69
N GLN A 71 -10.11 8.51 21.71
CA GLN A 71 -11.24 7.69 22.12
C GLN A 71 -12.41 8.57 22.57
N THR A 72 -12.19 9.58 23.41
CA THR A 72 -13.24 10.51 23.86
C THR A 72 -13.92 11.20 22.66
N VAL A 73 -13.15 11.65 21.68
CA VAL A 73 -13.72 12.25 20.46
C VAL A 73 -14.56 11.25 19.67
N LEU A 74 -14.07 10.03 19.50
CA LEU A 74 -14.82 8.98 18.78
C LEU A 74 -16.08 8.56 19.53
N ASP A 75 -16.03 8.47 20.85
CA ASP A 75 -17.21 8.17 21.69
C ASP A 75 -18.28 9.27 21.55
N THR A 76 -17.85 10.54 21.53
CA THR A 76 -18.74 11.69 21.29
C THR A 76 -19.38 11.62 19.91
N VAL A 77 -18.60 11.32 18.87
CA VAL A 77 -19.14 11.19 17.49
C VAL A 77 -20.13 10.03 17.42
N GLU A 78 -19.81 8.89 18.03
CA GLU A 78 -20.68 7.72 18.07
C GLU A 78 -22.07 8.04 18.67
N SER A 79 -22.11 8.86 19.75
CA SER A 79 -23.36 9.30 20.38
C SER A 79 -24.21 10.25 19.53
N LEU A 80 -23.63 10.81 18.47
CA LEU A 80 -24.32 11.72 17.53
C LEU A 80 -24.80 11.02 16.25
N ILE A 81 -24.61 9.72 16.12
CA ILE A 81 -24.99 8.96 14.93
C ILE A 81 -26.40 8.41 15.11
N ASP A 82 -27.33 8.83 14.25
CA ASP A 82 -28.75 8.41 14.34
C ASP A 82 -29.05 7.15 13.51
N SER A 83 -28.28 6.87 12.45
CA SER A 83 -28.53 5.76 11.54
C SER A 83 -27.72 4.51 11.93
N GLN A 84 -28.40 3.36 12.03
CA GLN A 84 -27.75 2.08 12.35
C GLN A 84 -26.67 1.69 11.33
N GLU A 85 -26.92 1.90 10.02
CA GLU A 85 -25.92 1.62 8.97
C GLU A 85 -24.69 2.51 9.12
N SER A 86 -24.89 3.79 9.43
CA SER A 86 -23.76 4.72 9.70
C SER A 86 -23.00 4.33 10.96
N LEU A 87 -23.67 3.84 11.97
CA LEU A 87 -23.09 3.37 13.22
C LEU A 87 -22.20 2.15 12.99
N ASP A 88 -22.65 1.17 12.22
CA ASP A 88 -21.89 -0.03 11.89
C ASP A 88 -20.61 0.29 11.10
N ASN A 89 -20.75 1.20 10.12
CA ASN A 89 -19.61 1.69 9.34
C ASN A 89 -18.61 2.46 10.22
N PHE A 90 -19.11 3.33 11.10
CA PHE A 90 -18.29 4.08 12.04
C PHE A 90 -17.60 3.15 13.06
N TYR A 91 -18.27 2.15 13.57
CA TYR A 91 -17.70 1.15 14.48
C TYR A 91 -16.52 0.40 13.85
N ASN A 92 -16.66 -0.02 12.60
CA ASN A 92 -15.60 -0.67 11.85
C ASN A 92 -14.38 0.26 11.65
N PHE A 93 -14.62 1.53 11.31
CA PHE A 93 -13.58 2.55 11.23
C PHE A 93 -12.89 2.77 12.58
N ARG A 94 -13.64 3.00 13.65
CA ARG A 94 -13.16 3.18 15.02
C ARG A 94 -12.28 2.00 15.45
N LYS A 95 -12.76 0.77 15.27
CA LYS A 95 -12.03 -0.46 15.58
C LYS A 95 -10.71 -0.56 14.81
N LYS A 96 -10.73 -0.26 13.49
CA LYS A 96 -9.53 -0.23 12.65
C LYS A 96 -8.54 0.82 13.14
N LEU A 97 -9.00 2.04 13.41
CA LEU A 97 -8.17 3.16 13.85
C LEU A 97 -7.51 2.89 15.20
N LEU A 98 -8.26 2.46 16.19
CA LEU A 98 -7.74 2.19 17.54
C LEU A 98 -6.81 0.97 17.58
N ARG A 99 -7.07 -0.05 16.76
CA ARG A 99 -6.20 -1.23 16.67
C ARG A 99 -4.83 -0.87 16.09
N ASN A 100 -4.79 0.00 15.10
CA ASN A 100 -3.57 0.40 14.40
C ASN A 100 -3.03 1.76 14.88
N PHE A 101 -3.50 2.26 16.01
CA PHE A 101 -3.13 3.58 16.53
C PHE A 101 -1.62 3.74 16.73
N CYS A 102 -0.92 2.67 17.12
CA CYS A 102 0.53 2.71 17.27
C CYS A 102 1.26 3.07 15.97
N ASP A 103 0.66 2.77 14.81
CA ASP A 103 1.26 3.01 13.49
C ASP A 103 1.08 4.48 13.03
N THR A 104 0.23 5.27 13.72
CA THR A 104 0.07 6.72 13.48
C THR A 104 1.14 7.57 14.16
N ARG A 105 1.97 6.96 15.03
CA ARG A 105 3.02 7.68 15.77
C ARG A 105 4.07 8.25 14.80
N SER A 106 4.30 9.56 14.87
CA SER A 106 5.20 10.25 13.97
C SER A 106 6.65 9.75 14.03
N PRO A 107 7.44 9.88 12.95
CA PRO A 107 8.86 9.51 12.94
C PRO A 107 9.66 10.18 14.04
N LYS A 108 9.40 11.47 14.30
CA LYS A 108 10.07 12.24 15.37
C LYS A 108 9.87 11.60 16.73
N LEU A 109 8.64 11.16 17.06
CA LEU A 109 8.32 10.51 18.33
C LEU A 109 8.92 9.09 18.44
N ARG A 110 9.46 8.53 17.36
CA ARG A 110 10.16 7.23 17.32
C ARG A 110 11.68 7.38 17.24
N GLY A 111 12.21 8.60 17.39
CA GLY A 111 13.64 8.88 17.29
C GLY A 111 14.21 8.72 15.87
N LEU A 112 13.37 8.92 14.85
CA LEU A 112 13.78 8.90 13.46
C LEU A 112 13.86 10.32 12.91
N SER A 113 14.78 10.55 11.94
CA SER A 113 14.82 11.82 11.23
C SER A 113 13.54 12.02 10.41
N SER A 114 13.01 13.25 10.44
CA SER A 114 11.70 13.59 9.86
C SER A 114 11.70 13.82 8.34
N ARG A 115 12.72 13.36 7.61
CA ARG A 115 12.66 13.41 6.15
C ARG A 115 11.54 12.52 5.69
N GLY A 116 10.55 13.14 5.03
CA GLY A 116 9.22 12.59 4.74
C GLY A 116 9.24 11.13 4.26
N ILE A 117 8.43 10.33 4.92
CA ILE A 117 8.14 8.93 4.53
C ILE A 117 7.11 8.90 3.38
N GLY A 118 6.50 10.04 3.04
CA GLY A 118 5.51 10.21 1.96
C GLY A 118 6.04 10.04 0.53
N VAL A 119 7.18 9.35 0.34
CA VAL A 119 7.79 9.13 -0.98
C VAL A 119 7.01 8.11 -1.79
N MET A 120 6.19 7.24 -1.15
CA MET A 120 5.49 6.14 -1.84
C MET A 120 4.51 6.65 -2.89
N GLU A 121 3.73 7.70 -2.58
CA GLU A 121 2.79 8.28 -3.55
C GLU A 121 3.51 8.80 -4.80
N SER A 122 4.62 9.51 -4.62
CA SER A 122 5.43 10.03 -5.73
C SER A 122 6.08 8.90 -6.55
N GLN A 123 6.50 7.82 -5.92
CA GLN A 123 7.04 6.64 -6.62
C GLN A 123 5.92 5.88 -7.34
N HIS A 124 4.76 5.72 -6.70
CA HIS A 124 3.60 5.08 -7.32
C HIS A 124 3.13 5.84 -8.56
N ARG A 125 3.15 7.17 -8.54
CA ARG A 125 2.83 8.00 -9.71
C ARG A 125 3.74 7.74 -10.90
N LYS A 126 5.00 7.38 -10.71
CA LYS A 126 5.92 7.06 -11.81
C LYS A 126 5.45 5.89 -12.66
N VAL A 127 4.79 4.90 -12.03
CA VAL A 127 4.18 3.76 -12.72
C VAL A 127 2.75 4.10 -13.17
N THR A 128 1.92 4.58 -12.24
CA THR A 128 0.48 4.77 -12.50
C THR A 128 0.18 5.89 -13.48
N TYR A 129 1.02 6.93 -13.58
CA TYR A 129 0.82 8.03 -14.52
C TYR A 129 0.82 7.55 -16.00
N ARG A 130 1.68 6.58 -16.32
CA ARG A 130 1.70 5.98 -17.68
C ARG A 130 0.57 4.98 -17.90
N MET A 131 0.04 4.38 -16.84
CA MET A 131 -0.95 3.30 -16.92
C MET A 131 -2.39 3.75 -16.70
N LYS A 132 -2.60 4.84 -15.95
CA LYS A 132 -3.91 5.42 -15.67
C LYS A 132 -4.09 6.73 -16.43
N HIS A 133 -5.32 7.13 -16.66
CA HIS A 133 -5.70 8.46 -17.20
C HIS A 133 -5.26 8.76 -18.65
N ARG A 134 -4.86 7.73 -19.43
CA ARG A 134 -4.49 7.90 -20.84
C ARG A 134 -5.38 7.12 -21.81
N GLY A 135 -6.59 6.73 -21.37
CA GLY A 135 -7.54 5.99 -22.21
C GLY A 135 -7.10 4.57 -22.60
N MET A 136 -6.03 4.06 -21.98
CA MET A 136 -5.54 2.71 -22.26
C MET A 136 -6.21 1.69 -21.33
N TYR A 137 -6.61 0.57 -21.90
CA TYR A 137 -7.10 -0.60 -21.18
C TYR A 137 -6.01 -1.65 -21.13
N TRP A 138 -5.78 -2.20 -19.96
CA TRP A 138 -4.73 -3.18 -19.72
C TRP A 138 -5.33 -4.52 -19.32
N SER A 139 -4.85 -5.61 -19.94
CA SER A 139 -4.99 -6.92 -19.31
C SER A 139 -4.13 -6.98 -18.04
N ILE A 140 -4.42 -7.90 -17.14
CA ILE A 140 -3.62 -8.08 -15.91
C ILE A 140 -2.14 -8.34 -16.27
N GLU A 141 -1.91 -9.22 -17.24
CA GLU A 141 -0.58 -9.58 -17.71
C GLU A 141 0.14 -8.38 -18.36
N GLY A 142 -0.56 -7.64 -19.25
CA GLY A 142 -0.03 -6.43 -19.85
C GLY A 142 0.31 -5.35 -18.84
N ALA A 143 -0.53 -5.15 -17.83
CA ALA A 143 -0.28 -4.22 -16.74
C ALA A 143 0.97 -4.62 -15.91
N CYS A 144 1.11 -5.90 -15.59
CA CYS A 144 2.29 -6.42 -14.87
C CYS A 144 3.57 -6.24 -15.70
N THR A 145 3.52 -6.56 -16.99
CA THR A 145 4.66 -6.43 -17.90
C THR A 145 5.08 -4.96 -18.04
N MET A 146 4.13 -4.05 -18.30
CA MET A 146 4.41 -2.62 -18.39
C MET A 146 4.99 -2.06 -17.11
N SER A 147 4.43 -2.44 -15.96
CA SER A 147 4.95 -2.00 -14.65
C SER A 147 6.41 -2.44 -14.44
N ARG A 148 6.74 -3.68 -14.80
CA ARG A 148 8.11 -4.20 -14.73
C ARG A 148 9.05 -3.43 -15.66
N MET A 149 8.63 -3.16 -16.90
CA MET A 149 9.42 -2.38 -17.86
C MET A 149 9.72 -0.97 -17.35
N ILE A 150 8.71 -0.29 -16.77
CA ILE A 150 8.88 1.05 -16.18
C ILE A 150 9.90 1.00 -15.03
N LEU A 151 9.85 -0.04 -14.18
CA LEU A 151 10.80 -0.18 -13.07
C LEU A 151 12.22 -0.48 -13.57
N ILE A 152 12.37 -1.31 -14.60
CA ILE A 152 13.66 -1.64 -15.23
C ILE A 152 14.25 -0.40 -15.91
N GLU A 153 13.42 0.40 -16.61
CA GLU A 153 13.85 1.70 -17.17
C GLU A 153 14.41 2.64 -16.10
N ARG A 154 13.77 2.66 -14.91
CA ARG A 154 14.18 3.55 -13.79
C ARG A 154 15.52 3.21 -13.16
N ILE A 155 15.98 2.00 -13.33
CA ILE A 155 17.31 1.54 -12.87
C ILE A 155 18.31 1.45 -14.04
N ASP A 156 17.98 2.06 -15.18
CA ASP A 156 18.80 2.12 -16.40
C ASP A 156 19.21 0.73 -16.96
N LYS A 157 18.34 -0.29 -16.69
CA LYS A 157 18.57 -1.67 -17.14
C LYS A 157 17.73 -2.08 -18.35
N LEU A 158 16.97 -1.15 -18.95
CA LEU A 158 16.07 -1.48 -20.05
C LEU A 158 16.86 -1.87 -21.32
N TYR A 159 17.96 -1.17 -21.62
CA TYR A 159 18.84 -1.50 -22.74
C TYR A 159 19.45 -2.90 -22.54
N GLU A 160 19.95 -3.20 -21.38
CA GLU A 160 20.50 -4.51 -21.03
C GLU A 160 19.45 -5.63 -21.17
N LEU A 161 18.19 -5.37 -20.77
CA LEU A 161 17.08 -6.31 -20.94
C LEU A 161 16.83 -6.66 -22.41
N PHE A 162 16.90 -5.68 -23.33
CA PHE A 162 16.60 -5.92 -24.73
C PHE A 162 17.82 -6.34 -25.56
N PHE A 163 19.00 -5.87 -25.22
CA PHE A 163 20.21 -6.00 -26.04
C PHE A 163 21.41 -6.57 -25.28
N GLY A 164 21.25 -6.92 -24.01
CA GLY A 164 22.32 -7.44 -23.17
C GLY A 164 22.71 -8.89 -23.46
N ALA A 165 23.81 -9.32 -22.84
CA ALA A 165 24.44 -10.63 -23.04
C ALA A 165 23.56 -11.82 -22.59
N TRP A 166 22.53 -11.59 -21.74
CA TRP A 166 21.65 -12.65 -21.25
C TRP A 166 20.98 -13.47 -22.38
N ARG A 167 20.80 -12.87 -23.57
CA ARG A 167 20.29 -13.59 -24.74
C ARG A 167 21.25 -14.66 -25.24
N GLN A 168 22.55 -14.36 -25.22
CA GLN A 168 23.58 -15.33 -25.57
C GLN A 168 23.62 -16.45 -24.55
N GLU A 169 23.61 -16.12 -23.26
CA GLU A 169 23.54 -17.08 -22.17
C GLU A 169 22.27 -17.97 -22.27
N TYR A 170 21.12 -17.37 -22.59
CA TYR A 170 19.87 -18.12 -22.77
C TYR A 170 19.94 -19.08 -23.94
N GLU A 171 20.50 -18.65 -25.09
CA GLU A 171 20.69 -19.53 -26.24
C GLU A 171 21.68 -20.66 -25.95
N GLU A 172 22.74 -20.41 -25.24
CA GLU A 172 23.70 -21.42 -24.77
C GLU A 172 22.99 -22.45 -23.85
N PHE A 173 22.17 -22.00 -22.91
CA PHE A 173 21.36 -22.87 -22.05
C PHE A 173 20.36 -23.70 -22.86
N ARG A 174 19.74 -23.11 -23.85
CA ARG A 174 18.78 -23.81 -24.74
C ARG A 174 19.45 -24.91 -25.56
N VAL A 175 20.62 -24.64 -26.10
CA VAL A 175 21.40 -25.58 -26.91
C VAL A 175 21.97 -26.73 -26.07
N THR A 176 22.41 -26.47 -24.84
CA THR A 176 22.99 -27.49 -23.96
C THR A 176 21.97 -28.43 -23.33
N GLY A 177 20.66 -28.21 -23.55
CA GLY A 177 19.60 -29.10 -23.06
C GLY A 177 19.40 -29.12 -21.55
N LEU A 178 20.18 -28.33 -20.80
CA LEU A 178 20.09 -28.21 -19.33
C LEU A 178 18.80 -27.53 -18.86
N GLY A 179 18.04 -26.93 -19.78
CA GLY A 179 16.78 -26.23 -19.47
C GLY A 179 15.54 -27.12 -19.27
N ALA A 180 15.63 -28.43 -19.50
CA ALA A 180 14.46 -29.32 -19.38
C ALA A 180 13.98 -29.54 -17.93
N GLY A 181 14.84 -29.32 -16.92
CA GLY A 181 14.52 -29.46 -15.50
C GLY A 181 13.84 -28.24 -14.86
N PHE A 182 13.89 -27.06 -15.48
CA PHE A 182 13.34 -25.80 -14.96
C PHE A 182 12.07 -25.32 -15.68
N ARG A 183 11.26 -26.22 -16.21
CA ARG A 183 9.89 -25.87 -16.54
C ARG A 183 9.13 -25.72 -15.24
N ILE A 184 9.18 -24.50 -14.68
CA ILE A 184 8.18 -24.06 -13.70
C ILE A 184 6.85 -24.19 -14.44
N ASN A 185 6.04 -25.16 -14.02
CA ASN A 185 4.65 -25.30 -14.46
C ASN A 185 3.87 -24.08 -13.98
N HIS A 186 3.99 -22.94 -14.67
CA HIS A 186 3.00 -21.90 -14.61
C HIS A 186 1.75 -22.42 -15.32
N ARG A 187 0.92 -23.17 -14.59
CA ARG A 187 -0.48 -23.30 -15.00
C ARG A 187 -1.05 -21.89 -15.01
N PRO A 188 -1.54 -21.38 -16.15
CA PRO A 188 -2.25 -20.13 -16.16
C PRO A 188 -3.49 -20.33 -15.27
N HIS A 189 -3.56 -19.63 -14.14
CA HIS A 189 -4.82 -19.54 -13.41
C HIS A 189 -5.84 -18.95 -14.37
N GLY A 190 -6.82 -19.76 -14.77
CA GLY A 190 -7.87 -19.39 -15.69
C GLY A 190 -8.55 -18.11 -15.23
N ALA A 191 -8.36 -17.05 -15.98
CA ALA A 191 -9.14 -15.84 -15.82
C ALA A 191 -10.58 -16.17 -16.18
N VAL A 192 -11.48 -16.18 -15.20
CA VAL A 192 -12.92 -16.25 -15.44
C VAL A 192 -13.34 -14.96 -16.14
N ILE A 193 -13.43 -15.01 -17.46
CA ILE A 193 -14.00 -13.93 -18.27
C ILE A 193 -15.51 -13.96 -18.00
N ARG A 194 -16.00 -13.05 -17.15
CA ARG A 194 -17.44 -12.79 -17.08
C ARG A 194 -17.88 -12.14 -18.39
N LYS A 195 -18.55 -12.91 -19.25
CA LYS A 195 -19.29 -12.38 -20.39
C LYS A 195 -20.34 -11.40 -19.86
N ARG A 196 -20.20 -10.12 -20.18
CA ARG A 196 -21.31 -9.16 -20.03
C ARG A 196 -22.37 -9.55 -21.06
N GLY A 197 -23.52 -10.04 -20.57
CA GLY A 197 -24.70 -10.21 -21.41
C GLY A 197 -25.18 -8.83 -21.87
N HIS A 198 -25.32 -8.68 -23.18
CA HIS A 198 -26.10 -7.60 -23.76
C HIS A 198 -27.58 -7.81 -23.39
N LYS A 199 -28.21 -6.81 -22.79
CA LYS A 199 -29.60 -6.43 -22.93
C LYS A 199 -29.66 -4.93 -23.16
#